data_1123f60e4391ae1fab7facf34bc7e693
#
_entry.id   1123f60e4391ae1fab7facf34bc7e693
#
_cell.length_a   1.000
_cell.length_b   1.000
_cell.length_c   1.000
_cell.angle_alpha   90.00
_cell.angle_beta   90.00
_cell.angle_gamma   90.00
#
_symmetry.space_group_name_H-M   'P 1'
#
loop_
_entity.id
_entity.type
_entity.pdbx_description
1 polymer ?
#
loop_
_entity_poly.entity_id
_entity_poly.type
_entity_poly.pdbx_seq_one_letter_code
_entity_poly.pdbx_strand_id
1 'polypeptide(L)'
;MSKIIDGKAVSAFIKDSVRQEVSTLKESGIDTCLAVILVGNDPASQIYVANKKKACEQIGIISKEFLLPESATEEELLTLIENLNGDKSVNGILCQLPLPKGLDEKKVINAISPLKDVDAFHPSNVGKIMIGDYDFAPCTPAGVMEMLKYYDISVEGKNCVVIGRSNIVGKPMSMLLLHKNGTVTVCHSKTENLKEICSKADILVAAVGRANFVTADMVKEGAVVIDVGMNRSEGKLCGDVDFEGVKEKASYITPVPGGVGPMTIAMLMKNTLTAAKKQNLG
;
A
#
# COMPACT_ATOMS: atom_id res chain seq x y z
N MET A 1 9.42 -18.02 -20.35
CA MET A 1 9.95 -17.26 -19.18
C MET A 1 9.11 -16.03 -18.95
N SER A 2 8.63 -15.83 -17.74
CA SER A 2 7.86 -14.65 -17.35
C SER A 2 8.70 -13.37 -17.36
N LYS A 3 8.07 -12.24 -17.65
CA LYS A 3 8.66 -10.92 -17.43
C LYS A 3 8.55 -10.55 -15.96
N ILE A 4 9.64 -10.06 -15.39
CA ILE A 4 9.68 -9.61 -14.01
C ILE A 4 9.08 -8.20 -13.91
N ILE A 5 8.12 -8.01 -13.03
CA ILE A 5 7.61 -6.68 -12.67
C ILE A 5 8.54 -6.11 -11.59
N ASP A 6 9.47 -5.27 -11.98
CA ASP A 6 10.44 -4.64 -11.08
C ASP A 6 9.81 -3.44 -10.36
N GLY A 7 9.38 -3.67 -9.12
CA GLY A 7 8.78 -2.63 -8.29
C GLY A 7 9.77 -1.55 -7.86
N LYS A 8 11.08 -1.82 -7.85
CA LYS A 8 12.09 -0.80 -7.55
C LYS A 8 12.17 0.22 -8.69
N ALA A 9 12.16 -0.24 -9.95
CA ALA A 9 12.15 0.65 -11.11
C ALA A 9 10.89 1.52 -11.15
N VAL A 10 9.70 0.92 -10.93
CA VAL A 10 8.43 1.67 -10.89
C VAL A 10 8.39 2.65 -9.72
N SER A 11 8.86 2.25 -8.54
CA SER A 11 8.95 3.12 -7.37
C SER A 11 9.86 4.33 -7.62
N ALA A 12 11.00 4.14 -8.29
CA ALA A 12 11.91 5.22 -8.66
C ALA A 12 11.23 6.21 -9.62
N PHE A 13 10.57 5.71 -10.66
CA PHE A 13 9.82 6.51 -11.62
C PHE A 13 8.74 7.38 -10.95
N ILE A 14 7.94 6.80 -10.02
CA ILE A 14 6.91 7.53 -9.30
C ILE A 14 7.53 8.57 -8.37
N LYS A 15 8.59 8.23 -7.64
CA LYS A 15 9.27 9.17 -6.75
C LYS A 15 9.86 10.36 -7.51
N ASP A 16 10.38 10.15 -8.70
CA ASP A 16 10.89 11.25 -9.54
C ASP A 16 9.77 12.20 -9.98
N SER A 17 8.61 11.67 -10.40
CA SER A 17 7.44 12.50 -10.70
C SER A 17 6.96 13.28 -9.47
N VAL A 18 6.84 12.62 -8.30
CA VAL A 18 6.43 13.27 -7.06
C VAL A 18 7.43 14.36 -6.65
N ARG A 19 8.73 14.13 -6.79
CA ARG A 19 9.77 15.12 -6.47
C ARG A 19 9.62 16.38 -7.31
N GLN A 20 9.37 16.26 -8.61
CA GLN A 20 9.14 17.39 -9.49
C GLN A 20 7.93 18.22 -9.05
N GLU A 21 6.82 17.55 -8.75
CA GLU A 21 5.60 18.20 -8.33
C GLU A 21 5.71 18.84 -6.93
N VAL A 22 6.43 18.22 -5.99
CA VAL A 22 6.77 18.81 -4.67
C VAL A 22 7.60 20.06 -4.84
N SER A 23 8.61 20.07 -5.75
CA SER A 23 9.41 21.26 -6.05
C SER A 23 8.54 22.40 -6.57
N THR A 24 7.63 22.11 -7.52
CA THR A 24 6.70 23.12 -8.07
C THR A 24 5.77 23.70 -7.00
N LEU A 25 5.24 22.87 -6.10
CA LEU A 25 4.42 23.36 -4.97
C LEU A 25 5.23 24.25 -4.04
N LYS A 26 6.45 23.88 -3.74
CA LYS A 26 7.35 24.66 -2.87
C LYS A 26 7.69 26.03 -3.48
N GLU A 27 7.91 26.10 -4.79
CA GLU A 27 8.11 27.37 -5.52
C GLU A 27 6.87 28.28 -5.43
N SER A 28 5.69 27.69 -5.26
CA SER A 28 4.43 28.39 -5.02
C SER A 28 4.18 28.72 -3.55
N GLY A 29 5.15 28.48 -2.67
CA GLY A 29 5.06 28.75 -1.22
C GLY A 29 4.31 27.70 -0.42
N ILE A 30 4.08 26.53 -0.97
CA ILE A 30 3.37 25.41 -0.33
C ILE A 30 4.37 24.30 0.00
N ASP A 31 4.67 24.10 1.27
CA ASP A 31 5.44 22.95 1.72
C ASP A 31 4.55 21.71 1.85
N THR A 32 5.10 20.55 1.48
CA THR A 32 4.46 19.26 1.68
C THR A 32 5.04 18.59 2.92
N CYS A 33 4.20 18.20 3.89
CA CYS A 33 4.63 17.65 5.16
C CYS A 33 3.87 16.38 5.54
N LEU A 34 4.63 15.34 5.92
CA LEU A 34 4.15 14.07 6.46
C LEU A 34 4.51 13.97 7.94
N ALA A 35 3.52 13.79 8.81
CA ALA A 35 3.69 13.41 10.20
C ALA A 35 3.64 11.87 10.32
N VAL A 36 4.66 11.27 10.90
CA VAL A 36 4.75 9.84 11.16
C VAL A 36 4.76 9.60 12.66
N ILE A 37 3.77 8.87 13.16
CA ILE A 37 3.66 8.49 14.56
C ILE A 37 4.12 7.04 14.71
N LEU A 38 5.03 6.78 15.63
CA LEU A 38 5.47 5.44 16.04
C LEU A 38 5.26 5.29 17.54
N VAL A 39 4.56 4.25 17.94
CA VAL A 39 4.38 3.91 19.36
C VAL A 39 5.14 2.63 19.66
N GLY A 40 5.98 2.67 20.69
CA GLY A 40 6.82 1.54 21.10
C GLY A 40 8.12 1.43 20.30
N ASN A 41 8.80 0.30 20.50
CA ASN A 41 10.18 0.09 20.04
C ASN A 41 10.33 -1.14 19.14
N ASP A 42 9.27 -1.54 18.41
CA ASP A 42 9.35 -2.66 17.48
C ASP A 42 10.43 -2.40 16.40
N PRO A 43 11.46 -3.26 16.28
CA PRO A 43 12.57 -3.01 15.36
C PRO A 43 12.15 -2.96 13.88
N ALA A 44 11.13 -3.74 13.50
CA ALA A 44 10.63 -3.74 12.13
C ALA A 44 9.95 -2.41 11.81
N SER A 45 9.11 -1.91 12.71
CA SER A 45 8.44 -0.61 12.60
C SER A 45 9.44 0.55 12.53
N GLN A 46 10.52 0.51 13.33
CA GLN A 46 11.59 1.51 13.28
C GLN A 46 12.27 1.56 11.91
N ILE A 47 12.58 0.40 11.31
CA ILE A 47 13.16 0.33 9.96
C ILE A 47 12.19 0.93 8.92
N TYR A 48 10.90 0.65 9.02
CA TYR A 48 9.90 1.21 8.11
C TYR A 48 9.80 2.73 8.23
N VAL A 49 9.79 3.27 9.46
CA VAL A 49 9.79 4.73 9.71
C VAL A 49 11.05 5.38 9.16
N ALA A 50 12.23 4.81 9.42
CA ALA A 50 13.50 5.32 8.88
C ALA A 50 13.53 5.34 7.35
N ASN A 51 12.99 4.30 6.70
CA ASN A 51 12.90 4.24 5.23
C ASN A 51 11.92 5.30 4.68
N LYS A 52 10.81 5.57 5.36
CA LYS A 52 9.86 6.63 5.00
C LYS A 52 10.49 8.02 5.12
N LYS A 53 11.20 8.29 6.23
CA LYS A 53 11.96 9.52 6.42
C LYS A 53 12.93 9.77 5.27
N LYS A 54 13.79 8.79 5.00
CA LYS A 54 14.76 8.87 3.91
C LYS A 54 14.07 9.13 2.55
N ALA A 55 12.91 8.52 2.30
CA ALA A 55 12.15 8.79 1.08
C ALA A 55 11.60 10.22 1.03
N CYS A 56 11.09 10.75 2.14
CA CYS A 56 10.66 12.15 2.25
C CYS A 56 11.83 13.11 1.92
N GLU A 57 12.99 12.91 2.55
CA GLU A 57 14.19 13.72 2.32
C GLU A 57 14.62 13.71 0.84
N GLN A 58 14.60 12.55 0.18
CA GLN A 58 14.98 12.40 -1.23
C GLN A 58 14.10 13.19 -2.19
N ILE A 59 12.85 13.41 -1.86
CA ILE A 59 11.86 14.05 -2.74
C ILE A 59 11.42 15.44 -2.28
N GLY A 60 11.96 15.94 -1.14
CA GLY A 60 11.69 17.28 -0.64
C GLY A 60 10.42 17.39 0.20
N ILE A 61 9.84 16.30 0.67
CA ILE A 61 8.75 16.28 1.65
C ILE A 61 9.33 16.44 3.06
N ILE A 62 8.77 17.33 3.86
CA ILE A 62 9.13 17.50 5.27
C ILE A 62 8.59 16.29 6.05
N SER A 63 9.47 15.60 6.79
CA SER A 63 9.09 14.51 7.68
C SER A 63 9.12 14.97 9.13
N LYS A 64 7.98 14.92 9.81
CA LYS A 64 7.87 15.15 11.26
C LYS A 64 7.64 13.80 11.94
N GLU A 65 8.54 13.38 12.82
CA GLU A 65 8.49 12.11 13.52
C GLU A 65 8.08 12.29 14.97
N PHE A 66 7.09 11.52 15.40
CA PHE A 66 6.56 11.51 16.76
C PHE A 66 6.74 10.11 17.33
N LEU A 67 7.72 9.97 18.21
CA LEU A 67 8.07 8.70 18.84
C LEU A 67 7.46 8.67 20.24
N LEU A 68 6.47 7.85 20.44
CA LEU A 68 5.83 7.63 21.73
C LEU A 68 6.39 6.34 22.36
N PRO A 69 6.57 6.31 23.70
CA PRO A 69 6.98 5.09 24.39
C PRO A 69 5.90 4.01 24.30
N GLU A 70 6.29 2.75 24.51
CA GLU A 70 5.34 1.63 24.54
C GLU A 70 4.28 1.78 25.64
N SER A 71 4.58 2.54 26.71
CA SER A 71 3.69 2.86 27.83
C SER A 71 2.73 4.02 27.53
N ALA A 72 2.78 4.61 26.32
CA ALA A 72 1.88 5.70 25.97
C ALA A 72 0.42 5.28 26.05
N THR A 73 -0.40 6.13 26.62
CA THR A 73 -1.83 5.89 26.77
C THR A 73 -2.58 6.18 25.44
N GLU A 74 -3.76 5.60 25.30
CA GLU A 74 -4.64 5.91 24.15
C GLU A 74 -4.98 7.40 24.10
N GLU A 75 -5.20 8.04 25.26
CA GLU A 75 -5.51 9.47 25.37
C GLU A 75 -4.34 10.35 24.87
N GLU A 76 -3.10 10.04 25.24
CA GLU A 76 -1.92 10.75 24.74
C GLU A 76 -1.78 10.65 23.22
N LEU A 77 -1.99 9.45 22.67
CA LEU A 77 -1.93 9.22 21.22
C LEU A 77 -3.06 9.96 20.48
N LEU A 78 -4.28 9.90 20.97
CA LEU A 78 -5.43 10.59 20.38
C LEU A 78 -5.28 12.12 20.45
N THR A 79 -4.77 12.65 21.56
CA THR A 79 -4.46 14.09 21.72
C THR A 79 -3.39 14.55 20.72
N LEU A 80 -2.34 13.74 20.50
CA LEU A 80 -1.34 14.04 19.48
C LEU A 80 -1.97 14.08 18.07
N ILE A 81 -2.82 13.12 17.75
CA ILE A 81 -3.50 13.06 16.45
C ILE A 81 -4.41 14.28 16.26
N GLU A 82 -5.15 14.69 17.28
CA GLU A 82 -6.01 15.89 17.23
C GLU A 82 -5.19 17.15 16.96
N ASN A 83 -4.06 17.33 17.66
CA ASN A 83 -3.14 18.43 17.42
C ASN A 83 -2.62 18.44 15.97
N LEU A 84 -2.23 17.28 15.45
CA LEU A 84 -1.75 17.14 14.06
C LEU A 84 -2.87 17.39 13.02
N ASN A 85 -4.12 17.00 13.34
CA ASN A 85 -5.27 17.33 12.51
C ASN A 85 -5.48 18.84 12.41
N GLY A 86 -5.26 19.59 13.49
CA GLY A 86 -5.36 21.06 13.54
C GLY A 86 -4.14 21.79 12.94
N ASP A 87 -2.99 21.15 12.84
CA ASP A 87 -1.76 21.77 12.32
C ASP A 87 -1.82 21.91 10.80
N LYS A 88 -2.00 23.16 10.31
CA LYS A 88 -2.05 23.47 8.88
C LYS A 88 -0.73 23.20 8.15
N SER A 89 0.40 23.10 8.86
CA SER A 89 1.69 22.75 8.26
C SER A 89 1.86 21.23 8.02
N VAL A 90 0.94 20.39 8.48
CA VAL A 90 0.93 18.93 8.30
C VAL A 90 -0.14 18.56 7.29
N ASN A 91 0.24 17.96 6.18
CA ASN A 91 -0.69 17.56 5.12
C ASN A 91 -1.09 16.08 5.21
N GLY A 92 -0.19 15.22 5.66
CA GLY A 92 -0.46 13.80 5.85
C GLY A 92 -0.11 13.33 7.25
N ILE A 93 -0.91 12.43 7.81
CA ILE A 93 -0.66 11.76 9.08
C ILE A 93 -0.62 10.25 8.83
N LEU A 94 0.41 9.60 9.33
CA LEU A 94 0.57 8.16 9.32
C LEU A 94 0.84 7.68 10.74
N CYS A 95 0.01 6.79 11.25
CA CYS A 95 0.30 6.05 12.47
C CYS A 95 0.80 4.65 12.10
N GLN A 96 2.06 4.37 12.43
CA GLN A 96 2.69 3.10 12.06
C GLN A 96 2.05 1.92 12.80
N LEU A 97 1.46 1.00 12.05
CA LEU A 97 0.91 -0.25 12.56
C LEU A 97 1.96 -1.38 12.52
N PRO A 98 1.84 -2.39 13.39
CA PRO A 98 0.83 -2.55 14.44
C PRO A 98 1.10 -1.66 15.66
N LEU A 99 0.05 -1.34 16.41
CA LEU A 99 0.18 -0.66 17.70
C LEU A 99 0.51 -1.65 18.83
N PRO A 100 1.12 -1.19 19.93
CA PRO A 100 1.27 -1.97 21.14
C PRO A 100 -0.08 -2.47 21.70
N LYS A 101 -0.04 -3.61 22.40
CA LYS A 101 -1.23 -4.15 23.06
C LYS A 101 -1.84 -3.13 24.01
N GLY A 102 -3.17 -2.98 23.94
CA GLY A 102 -3.93 -2.06 24.80
C GLY A 102 -4.38 -0.79 24.08
N LEU A 103 -3.82 -0.47 22.92
CA LEU A 103 -4.29 0.62 22.06
C LEU A 103 -5.26 0.09 21.00
N ASP A 104 -6.38 0.79 20.80
CA ASP A 104 -7.37 0.43 19.77
C ASP A 104 -7.02 1.04 18.42
N GLU A 105 -6.48 0.22 17.51
CA GLU A 105 -6.13 0.65 16.15
C GLU A 105 -7.30 1.29 15.39
N LYS A 106 -8.54 0.83 15.64
CA LYS A 106 -9.72 1.40 14.98
C LYS A 106 -10.00 2.82 15.47
N LYS A 107 -9.88 3.08 16.77
CA LYS A 107 -10.03 4.42 17.31
C LYS A 107 -8.98 5.36 16.75
N VAL A 108 -7.73 4.90 16.69
CA VAL A 108 -6.61 5.67 16.16
C VAL A 108 -6.81 6.01 14.68
N ILE A 109 -7.19 5.03 13.85
CA ILE A 109 -7.49 5.25 12.43
C ILE A 109 -8.65 6.26 12.27
N ASN A 110 -9.71 6.11 13.07
CA ASN A 110 -10.88 6.99 13.00
C ASN A 110 -10.60 8.42 13.52
N ALA A 111 -9.57 8.61 14.33
CA ALA A 111 -9.20 9.92 14.84
C ALA A 111 -8.42 10.77 13.83
N ILE A 112 -7.76 10.14 12.86
CA ILE A 112 -7.04 10.86 11.80
C ILE A 112 -8.06 11.51 10.85
N SER A 113 -7.90 12.81 10.57
CA SER A 113 -8.76 13.50 9.60
C SER A 113 -8.71 12.80 8.24
N PRO A 114 -9.86 12.51 7.60
CA PRO A 114 -9.88 11.88 6.27
C PRO A 114 -9.05 12.61 5.21
N LEU A 115 -8.90 13.93 5.33
CA LEU A 115 -8.08 14.75 4.42
C LEU A 115 -6.57 14.60 4.66
N LYS A 116 -6.18 14.03 5.81
CA LYS A 116 -4.77 13.80 6.19
C LYS A 116 -4.44 12.30 6.33
N ASP A 117 -5.42 11.42 6.18
CA ASP A 117 -5.24 9.95 6.23
C ASP A 117 -4.61 9.44 4.93
N VAL A 118 -3.31 9.61 4.80
CA VAL A 118 -2.56 9.27 3.59
C VAL A 118 -2.35 7.77 3.38
N ASP A 119 -2.68 6.94 4.36
CA ASP A 119 -2.80 5.48 4.19
C ASP A 119 -4.18 5.05 3.65
N ALA A 120 -5.16 5.96 3.66
CA ALA A 120 -6.53 5.75 3.21
C ALA A 120 -7.26 4.61 3.96
N PHE A 121 -7.04 4.50 5.27
CA PHE A 121 -7.67 3.48 6.12
C PHE A 121 -8.91 4.00 6.85
N HIS A 122 -9.09 5.32 6.94
CA HIS A 122 -10.28 5.91 7.54
C HIS A 122 -11.56 5.47 6.82
N PRO A 123 -12.64 5.11 7.53
CA PRO A 123 -13.88 4.61 6.93
C PRO A 123 -14.45 5.51 5.82
N SER A 124 -14.32 6.84 5.95
CA SER A 124 -14.74 7.77 4.89
C SER A 124 -13.93 7.58 3.60
N ASN A 125 -12.61 7.39 3.68
CA ASN A 125 -11.76 7.14 2.51
C ASN A 125 -12.05 5.75 1.91
N VAL A 126 -12.26 4.74 2.75
CA VAL A 126 -12.68 3.40 2.30
C VAL A 126 -14.03 3.47 1.58
N GLY A 127 -15.00 4.24 2.10
CA GLY A 127 -16.28 4.48 1.44
C GLY A 127 -16.13 5.16 0.08
N LYS A 128 -15.27 6.17 -0.03
CA LYS A 128 -14.95 6.83 -1.30
C LYS A 128 -14.33 5.87 -2.31
N ILE A 129 -13.44 4.97 -1.88
CA ILE A 129 -12.88 3.93 -2.76
C ILE A 129 -14.00 3.02 -3.27
N MET A 130 -14.94 2.64 -2.42
CA MET A 130 -16.05 1.75 -2.80
C MET A 130 -16.90 2.34 -3.92
N ILE A 131 -17.16 3.66 -3.89
CA ILE A 131 -17.97 4.35 -4.90
C ILE A 131 -17.17 4.93 -6.07
N GLY A 132 -15.82 4.83 -6.03
CA GLY A 132 -14.95 5.33 -7.11
C GLY A 132 -14.63 6.82 -7.04
N ASP A 133 -15.04 7.52 -5.99
CA ASP A 133 -14.81 8.98 -5.76
C ASP A 133 -13.73 9.19 -4.68
N TYR A 134 -12.53 8.70 -4.94
CA TYR A 134 -11.43 8.75 -3.98
C TYR A 134 -10.28 9.64 -4.44
N ASP A 135 -9.67 10.33 -3.50
CA ASP A 135 -8.50 11.18 -3.72
C ASP A 135 -7.20 10.39 -3.66
N PHE A 136 -7.12 9.47 -2.72
CA PHE A 136 -6.02 8.54 -2.56
C PHE A 136 -6.54 7.18 -2.08
N ALA A 137 -5.77 6.14 -2.36
CA ALA A 137 -6.09 4.76 -2.00
C ALA A 137 -4.97 4.17 -1.12
N PRO A 138 -5.23 3.08 -0.38
CA PRO A 138 -4.20 2.40 0.39
C PRO A 138 -2.96 2.13 -0.45
N CYS A 139 -1.79 2.45 0.12
CA CYS A 139 -0.53 2.53 -0.63
C CYS A 139 -0.17 1.24 -1.38
N THR A 140 -0.42 0.08 -0.77
CA THR A 140 -0.10 -1.22 -1.39
C THR A 140 -0.97 -1.52 -2.62
N PRO A 141 -2.30 -1.47 -2.54
CA PRO A 141 -3.17 -1.64 -3.72
C PRO A 141 -2.93 -0.59 -4.80
N ALA A 142 -2.76 0.68 -4.43
CA ALA A 142 -2.43 1.74 -5.36
C ALA A 142 -1.10 1.47 -6.09
N GLY A 143 -0.09 0.97 -5.36
CA GLY A 143 1.18 0.57 -5.94
C GLY A 143 1.06 -0.56 -6.96
N VAL A 144 0.21 -1.55 -6.70
CA VAL A 144 -0.09 -2.63 -7.66
C VAL A 144 -0.70 -2.05 -8.94
N MET A 145 -1.66 -1.13 -8.82
CA MET A 145 -2.28 -0.49 -10.00
C MET A 145 -1.28 0.32 -10.82
N GLU A 146 -0.35 1.04 -10.17
CA GLU A 146 0.72 1.77 -10.87
C GLU A 146 1.72 0.81 -11.55
N MET A 147 2.02 -0.34 -10.95
CA MET A 147 2.86 -1.36 -11.61
C MET A 147 2.17 -1.92 -12.86
N LEU A 148 0.89 -2.29 -12.77
CA LEU A 148 0.13 -2.75 -13.93
C LEU A 148 0.13 -1.70 -15.05
N LYS A 149 -0.10 -0.44 -14.71
CA LYS A 149 -0.05 0.69 -15.64
C LYS A 149 1.33 0.86 -16.28
N TYR A 150 2.40 0.83 -15.50
CA TYR A 150 3.78 1.03 -15.99
C TYR A 150 4.21 -0.04 -16.98
N TYR A 151 3.76 -1.27 -16.79
CA TYR A 151 4.04 -2.41 -17.68
C TYR A 151 3.00 -2.58 -18.79
N ASP A 152 2.09 -1.62 -18.96
CA ASP A 152 1.00 -1.65 -19.96
C ASP A 152 0.15 -2.93 -19.89
N ILE A 153 -0.14 -3.37 -18.66
CA ILE A 153 -0.96 -4.54 -18.38
C ILE A 153 -2.41 -4.09 -18.21
N SER A 154 -3.25 -4.37 -19.21
CA SER A 154 -4.67 -4.04 -19.15
C SER A 154 -5.42 -4.92 -18.14
N VAL A 155 -6.27 -4.28 -17.34
CA VAL A 155 -7.20 -4.92 -16.41
C VAL A 155 -8.58 -5.09 -17.06
N GLU A 156 -8.90 -4.26 -18.06
CA GLU A 156 -10.20 -4.24 -18.71
C GLU A 156 -10.55 -5.59 -19.34
N GLY A 157 -11.73 -6.10 -18.96
CA GLY A 157 -12.24 -7.38 -19.44
C GLY A 157 -11.51 -8.62 -18.88
N LYS A 158 -10.57 -8.44 -17.95
CA LYS A 158 -9.79 -9.55 -17.36
C LYS A 158 -10.51 -10.17 -16.17
N ASN A 159 -10.34 -11.49 -16.02
CA ASN A 159 -10.72 -12.20 -14.81
C ASN A 159 -9.63 -12.00 -13.75
N CYS A 160 -9.93 -11.20 -12.73
CA CYS A 160 -9.02 -10.84 -11.65
C CYS A 160 -9.38 -11.62 -10.39
N VAL A 161 -8.43 -12.33 -9.81
CA VAL A 161 -8.63 -13.03 -8.54
C VAL A 161 -7.72 -12.40 -7.48
N VAL A 162 -8.32 -11.99 -6.36
CA VAL A 162 -7.60 -11.46 -5.20
C VAL A 162 -7.72 -12.47 -4.06
N ILE A 163 -6.59 -13.05 -3.65
CA ILE A 163 -6.53 -13.95 -2.50
C ILE A 163 -6.17 -13.12 -1.26
N GLY A 164 -7.16 -12.88 -0.42
CA GLY A 164 -7.07 -12.03 0.77
C GLY A 164 -8.23 -11.04 0.84
N ARG A 165 -8.70 -10.73 2.06
CA ARG A 165 -9.83 -9.82 2.29
C ARG A 165 -9.60 -8.83 3.43
N SER A 166 -8.34 -8.47 3.67
CA SER A 166 -8.01 -7.44 4.65
C SER A 166 -8.55 -6.08 4.24
N ASN A 167 -8.80 -5.22 5.22
CA ASN A 167 -9.28 -3.85 4.96
C ASN A 167 -8.19 -2.98 4.31
N ILE A 168 -6.92 -3.33 4.53
CA ILE A 168 -5.78 -2.53 4.08
C ILE A 168 -5.25 -2.94 2.69
N VAL A 169 -5.54 -4.18 2.23
CA VAL A 169 -5.06 -4.68 0.93
C VAL A 169 -6.18 -5.34 0.12
N GLY A 170 -6.72 -6.47 0.58
CA GLY A 170 -7.58 -7.32 -0.27
C GLY A 170 -8.84 -6.62 -0.76
N LYS A 171 -9.61 -6.00 0.13
CA LYS A 171 -10.83 -5.27 -0.23
C LYS A 171 -10.54 -4.06 -1.14
N PRO A 172 -9.63 -3.12 -0.79
CA PRO A 172 -9.34 -2.01 -1.67
C PRO A 172 -8.73 -2.45 -3.01
N MET A 173 -7.89 -3.48 -3.04
CA MET A 173 -7.37 -4.04 -4.30
C MET A 173 -8.48 -4.47 -5.23
N SER A 174 -9.49 -5.16 -4.67
CA SER A 174 -10.63 -5.63 -5.45
C SER A 174 -11.43 -4.49 -6.06
N MET A 175 -11.62 -3.41 -5.32
CA MET A 175 -12.32 -2.22 -5.82
C MET A 175 -11.52 -1.50 -6.91
N LEU A 176 -10.20 -1.34 -6.71
CA LEU A 176 -9.36 -0.69 -7.73
C LEU A 176 -9.31 -1.47 -9.04
N LEU A 177 -9.30 -2.80 -9.00
CA LEU A 177 -9.39 -3.65 -10.19
C LEU A 177 -10.78 -3.54 -10.85
N LEU A 178 -11.86 -3.52 -10.04
CA LEU A 178 -13.23 -3.32 -10.54
C LEU A 178 -13.38 -1.97 -11.26
N HIS A 179 -12.85 -0.89 -10.69
CA HIS A 179 -12.86 0.45 -11.30
C HIS A 179 -12.06 0.53 -12.62
N LYS A 180 -11.22 -0.46 -12.90
CA LYS A 180 -10.52 -0.61 -14.18
C LYS A 180 -11.18 -1.63 -15.10
N ASN A 181 -12.48 -1.88 -14.91
CA ASN A 181 -13.30 -2.79 -15.71
C ASN A 181 -12.86 -4.26 -15.66
N GLY A 182 -12.18 -4.68 -14.57
CA GLY A 182 -11.88 -6.09 -14.29
C GLY A 182 -13.10 -6.80 -13.72
N THR A 183 -13.28 -8.09 -14.05
CA THR A 183 -14.20 -8.97 -13.35
C THR A 183 -13.48 -9.56 -12.14
N VAL A 184 -13.92 -9.22 -10.92
CA VAL A 184 -13.14 -9.49 -9.71
C VAL A 184 -13.78 -10.57 -8.83
N THR A 185 -13.00 -11.58 -8.50
CA THR A 185 -13.33 -12.58 -7.49
C THR A 185 -12.42 -12.43 -6.28
N VAL A 186 -13.01 -12.32 -5.08
CA VAL A 186 -12.27 -12.25 -3.81
C VAL A 186 -12.29 -13.61 -3.12
N CYS A 187 -11.12 -14.18 -2.90
CA CYS A 187 -10.94 -15.46 -2.22
C CYS A 187 -10.37 -15.27 -0.81
N HIS A 188 -10.67 -16.20 0.08
CA HIS A 188 -10.24 -16.17 1.48
C HIS A 188 -10.18 -17.57 2.09
N SER A 189 -9.82 -17.68 3.36
CA SER A 189 -9.66 -18.96 4.07
C SER A 189 -10.90 -19.87 4.15
N LYS A 190 -12.08 -19.37 3.74
CA LYS A 190 -13.33 -20.12 3.68
C LYS A 190 -13.81 -20.35 2.25
N THR A 191 -13.01 -19.96 1.25
CA THR A 191 -13.32 -20.20 -0.16
C THR A 191 -13.14 -21.69 -0.48
N GLU A 192 -14.18 -22.30 -0.99
CA GLU A 192 -14.14 -23.67 -1.54
C GLU A 192 -13.54 -23.64 -2.95
N ASN A 193 -12.91 -24.72 -3.36
CA ASN A 193 -12.32 -24.89 -4.70
C ASN A 193 -11.34 -23.75 -5.10
N LEU A 194 -10.59 -23.20 -4.12
CA LEU A 194 -9.69 -22.07 -4.31
C LEU A 194 -8.74 -22.26 -5.51
N LYS A 195 -8.16 -23.46 -5.65
CA LYS A 195 -7.27 -23.80 -6.76
C LYS A 195 -7.94 -23.63 -8.12
N GLU A 196 -9.17 -24.13 -8.27
CA GLU A 196 -9.93 -24.03 -9.51
C GLU A 196 -10.25 -22.58 -9.87
N ILE A 197 -10.61 -21.76 -8.87
CA ILE A 197 -10.89 -20.33 -9.06
C ILE A 197 -9.62 -19.60 -9.51
N CYS A 198 -8.51 -19.81 -8.81
CA CYS A 198 -7.24 -19.14 -9.10
C CYS A 198 -6.67 -19.53 -10.47
N SER A 199 -6.80 -20.82 -10.86
CA SER A 199 -6.29 -21.32 -12.16
C SER A 199 -7.02 -20.77 -13.38
N LYS A 200 -8.10 -19.99 -13.20
CA LYS A 200 -8.83 -19.29 -14.27
C LYS A 200 -8.51 -17.80 -14.33
N ALA A 201 -7.70 -17.28 -13.40
CA ALA A 201 -7.38 -15.86 -13.31
C ALA A 201 -6.41 -15.39 -14.41
N ASP A 202 -6.74 -14.31 -15.10
CA ASP A 202 -5.82 -13.59 -15.97
C ASP A 202 -4.85 -12.74 -15.16
N ILE A 203 -5.34 -12.17 -14.04
CA ILE A 203 -4.55 -11.43 -13.06
C ILE A 203 -4.82 -12.04 -11.68
N LEU A 204 -3.78 -12.54 -11.04
CA LEU A 204 -3.83 -13.13 -9.70
C LEU A 204 -3.05 -12.28 -8.72
N VAL A 205 -3.72 -11.77 -7.68
CA VAL A 205 -3.11 -11.01 -6.59
C VAL A 205 -3.11 -11.84 -5.32
N ALA A 206 -1.94 -12.19 -4.81
CA ALA A 206 -1.77 -12.94 -3.57
C ALA A 206 -1.47 -11.98 -2.40
N ALA A 207 -2.34 -11.97 -1.38
CA ALA A 207 -2.25 -11.10 -0.20
C ALA A 207 -2.77 -11.85 1.05
N VAL A 208 -2.18 -13.03 1.34
CA VAL A 208 -2.60 -13.93 2.43
C VAL A 208 -1.65 -13.94 3.62
N GLY A 209 -0.40 -13.45 3.46
CA GLY A 209 0.62 -13.47 4.50
C GLY A 209 1.09 -14.90 4.86
N ARG A 210 1.19 -15.77 3.87
CA ARG A 210 1.63 -17.16 4.03
C ARG A 210 2.66 -17.51 2.95
N ALA A 211 3.88 -17.82 3.38
CA ALA A 211 4.99 -18.14 2.49
C ALA A 211 4.65 -19.27 1.51
N ASN A 212 4.91 -19.04 0.21
CA ASN A 212 4.78 -20.02 -0.87
C ASN A 212 3.40 -20.70 -0.96
N PHE A 213 2.35 -19.98 -0.57
CA PHE A 213 0.98 -20.49 -0.55
C PHE A 213 0.42 -20.72 -1.95
N VAL A 214 0.72 -19.81 -2.90
CA VAL A 214 0.27 -19.92 -4.29
C VAL A 214 1.30 -20.71 -5.08
N THR A 215 0.91 -21.89 -5.55
CA THR A 215 1.75 -22.80 -6.31
C THR A 215 1.39 -22.79 -7.80
N ALA A 216 2.26 -23.30 -8.68
CA ALA A 216 2.09 -23.27 -10.14
C ALA A 216 0.75 -23.90 -10.62
N ASP A 217 0.23 -24.88 -9.93
CA ASP A 217 -1.05 -25.53 -10.25
C ASP A 217 -2.29 -24.68 -9.91
N MET A 218 -2.10 -23.58 -9.17
CA MET A 218 -3.11 -22.56 -8.90
C MET A 218 -3.09 -21.40 -9.92
N VAL A 219 -2.16 -21.39 -10.88
CA VAL A 219 -1.96 -20.27 -11.79
C VAL A 219 -2.34 -20.70 -13.22
N LYS A 220 -3.07 -19.85 -13.92
CA LYS A 220 -3.37 -19.99 -15.34
C LYS A 220 -2.10 -19.78 -16.18
N GLU A 221 -1.95 -20.54 -17.26
CA GLU A 221 -0.87 -20.29 -18.24
C GLU A 221 -0.96 -18.86 -18.80
N GLY A 222 0.14 -18.14 -18.76
CA GLY A 222 0.20 -16.76 -19.23
C GLY A 222 -0.41 -15.72 -18.29
N ALA A 223 -0.82 -16.07 -17.07
CA ALA A 223 -1.38 -15.13 -16.10
C ALA A 223 -0.35 -14.08 -15.64
N VAL A 224 -0.85 -12.93 -15.20
CA VAL A 224 -0.10 -11.92 -14.45
C VAL A 224 -0.23 -12.24 -12.96
N VAL A 225 0.90 -12.42 -12.26
CA VAL A 225 0.91 -12.78 -10.84
C VAL A 225 1.56 -11.67 -10.02
N ILE A 226 0.78 -11.11 -9.12
CA ILE A 226 1.20 -10.05 -8.19
C ILE A 226 1.29 -10.62 -6.79
N ASP A 227 2.48 -10.70 -6.25
CA ASP A 227 2.75 -11.15 -4.89
C ASP A 227 2.89 -9.95 -3.95
N VAL A 228 1.90 -9.78 -3.08
CA VAL A 228 1.88 -8.73 -2.05
C VAL A 228 2.48 -9.23 -0.73
N GLY A 229 2.64 -10.55 -0.60
CA GLY A 229 3.13 -11.18 0.62
C GLY A 229 4.54 -10.72 1.00
N MET A 230 4.75 -10.58 2.30
CA MET A 230 6.08 -10.37 2.86
C MET A 230 6.25 -11.26 4.08
N ASN A 231 6.87 -12.39 3.87
CA ASN A 231 7.08 -13.41 4.88
C ASN A 231 8.58 -13.64 5.13
N ARG A 232 8.90 -14.34 6.21
CA ARG A 232 10.25 -14.86 6.46
C ARG A 232 10.19 -16.39 6.52
N SER A 233 10.96 -17.05 5.69
CA SER A 233 11.18 -18.49 5.72
C SER A 233 12.67 -18.76 5.77
N GLU A 234 13.12 -19.54 6.73
CA GLU A 234 14.54 -19.88 6.92
C GLU A 234 15.48 -18.64 6.96
N GLY A 235 15.00 -17.56 7.58
CA GLY A 235 15.75 -16.28 7.69
C GLY A 235 15.74 -15.40 6.43
N LYS A 236 15.21 -15.87 5.30
CA LYS A 236 15.10 -15.13 4.05
C LYS A 236 13.71 -14.53 3.85
N LEU A 237 13.65 -13.37 3.20
CA LEU A 237 12.38 -12.79 2.77
C LEU A 237 11.83 -13.58 1.59
N CYS A 238 10.54 -13.90 1.65
CA CYS A 238 9.79 -14.54 0.56
C CYS A 238 8.36 -13.99 0.51
N GLY A 239 7.69 -14.24 -0.59
CA GLY A 239 6.30 -13.84 -0.79
C GLY A 239 5.29 -14.93 -0.43
N ASP A 240 4.04 -14.67 -0.82
CA ASP A 240 2.95 -15.62 -0.75
C ASP A 240 2.97 -16.62 -1.93
N VAL A 241 3.75 -16.34 -2.97
CA VAL A 241 3.83 -17.13 -4.20
C VAL A 241 5.12 -17.96 -4.21
N ASP A 242 5.01 -19.23 -4.58
CA ASP A 242 6.17 -20.03 -4.98
C ASP A 242 6.74 -19.47 -6.29
N PHE A 243 7.65 -18.51 -6.14
CA PHE A 243 8.19 -17.74 -7.25
C PHE A 243 8.83 -18.62 -8.32
N GLU A 244 9.63 -19.60 -7.92
CA GLU A 244 10.37 -20.45 -8.86
C GLU A 244 9.42 -21.34 -9.67
N GLY A 245 8.43 -21.93 -9.04
CA GLY A 245 7.43 -22.77 -9.73
C GLY A 245 6.48 -21.95 -10.61
N VAL A 246 6.06 -20.77 -10.16
CA VAL A 246 5.06 -19.94 -10.86
C VAL A 246 5.68 -19.16 -12.03
N LYS A 247 6.96 -18.74 -11.95
CA LYS A 247 7.60 -17.96 -13.00
C LYS A 247 7.67 -18.67 -14.35
N GLU A 248 7.67 -19.99 -14.35
CA GLU A 248 7.70 -20.76 -15.61
C GLU A 248 6.35 -20.71 -16.35
N LYS A 249 5.28 -20.37 -15.64
CA LYS A 249 3.88 -20.40 -16.12
C LYS A 249 3.29 -19.01 -16.35
N ALA A 250 3.66 -18.04 -15.53
CA ALA A 250 3.16 -16.68 -15.61
C ALA A 250 3.71 -15.93 -16.83
N SER A 251 2.97 -14.95 -17.38
CA SER A 251 3.51 -13.99 -18.35
C SER A 251 4.29 -12.87 -17.66
N TYR A 252 3.79 -12.43 -16.49
CA TYR A 252 4.41 -11.43 -15.64
C TYR A 252 4.33 -11.88 -14.18
N ILE A 253 5.38 -11.58 -13.40
CA ILE A 253 5.42 -11.91 -11.97
C ILE A 253 6.20 -10.86 -11.19
N THR A 254 5.74 -10.51 -9.97
CA THR A 254 6.51 -9.68 -9.05
C THR A 254 7.44 -10.53 -8.19
N PRO A 255 8.70 -10.13 -8.00
CA PRO A 255 9.61 -10.81 -7.06
C PRO A 255 9.37 -10.33 -5.62
N VAL A 256 9.74 -11.16 -4.64
CA VAL A 256 9.85 -10.76 -3.24
C VAL A 256 11.23 -11.17 -2.71
N PRO A 257 12.06 -10.20 -2.30
CA PRO A 257 11.85 -8.74 -2.28
C PRO A 257 11.99 -8.06 -3.65
N GLY A 258 11.52 -6.81 -3.74
CA GLY A 258 11.75 -5.95 -4.91
C GLY A 258 10.54 -5.74 -5.83
N GLY A 259 9.42 -6.42 -5.55
CA GLY A 259 8.13 -6.21 -6.22
C GLY A 259 7.29 -5.14 -5.53
N VAL A 260 6.20 -5.53 -4.87
CA VAL A 260 5.21 -4.60 -4.29
C VAL A 260 5.75 -3.76 -3.14
N GLY A 261 6.65 -4.29 -2.31
CA GLY A 261 7.16 -3.59 -1.13
C GLY A 261 7.69 -2.16 -1.38
N PRO A 262 8.59 -1.92 -2.36
CA PRO A 262 9.07 -0.59 -2.70
C PRO A 262 7.97 0.40 -3.10
N MET A 263 6.86 -0.08 -3.65
CA MET A 263 5.76 0.74 -4.11
C MET A 263 4.98 1.39 -2.97
N THR A 264 4.87 0.73 -1.82
CA THR A 264 4.15 1.25 -0.66
C THR A 264 4.68 2.61 -0.22
N ILE A 265 6.01 2.77 -0.17
CA ILE A 265 6.64 4.04 0.18
C ILE A 265 6.43 5.10 -0.92
N ALA A 266 6.56 4.74 -2.19
CA ALA A 266 6.35 5.67 -3.30
C ALA A 266 4.90 6.19 -3.32
N MET A 267 3.92 5.32 -3.08
CA MET A 267 2.51 5.71 -3.03
C MET A 267 2.18 6.56 -1.80
N LEU A 268 2.81 6.29 -0.66
CA LEU A 268 2.67 7.16 0.52
C LEU A 268 3.13 8.60 0.21
N MET A 269 4.26 8.76 -0.49
CA MET A 269 4.73 10.08 -0.90
C MET A 269 3.74 10.74 -1.88
N LYS A 270 3.21 9.98 -2.84
CA LYS A 270 2.19 10.46 -3.79
C LYS A 270 0.90 10.87 -3.08
N ASN A 271 0.42 10.08 -2.12
CA ASN A 271 -0.77 10.41 -1.33
C ASN A 271 -0.55 11.67 -0.49
N THR A 272 0.64 11.82 0.13
CA THR A 272 0.98 13.02 0.91
C THR A 272 0.99 14.28 0.03
N LEU A 273 1.55 14.20 -1.17
CA LEU A 273 1.49 15.28 -2.16
C LEU A 273 0.04 15.60 -2.57
N THR A 274 -0.78 14.59 -2.83
CA THR A 274 -2.20 14.76 -3.15
C THR A 274 -2.95 15.45 -2.03
N ALA A 275 -2.69 15.05 -0.77
CA ALA A 275 -3.26 15.69 0.40
C ALA A 275 -2.83 17.16 0.53
N ALA A 276 -1.55 17.48 0.29
CA ALA A 276 -1.06 18.86 0.28
C ALA A 276 -1.76 19.71 -0.77
N LYS A 277 -1.89 19.21 -2.00
CA LYS A 277 -2.61 19.90 -3.08
C LYS A 277 -4.06 20.19 -2.72
N LYS A 278 -4.79 19.20 -2.22
CA LYS A 278 -6.20 19.36 -1.85
C LYS A 278 -6.43 20.34 -0.70
N GLN A 279 -5.51 20.38 0.25
CA GLN A 279 -5.63 21.29 1.41
C GLN A 279 -5.28 22.74 1.06
N ASN A 280 -4.55 22.99 -0.01
CA ASN A 280 -4.04 24.33 -0.37
C ASN A 280 -4.57 24.88 -1.70
N LEU A 281 -4.97 24.03 -2.63
CA LEU A 281 -5.41 24.45 -3.98
C LEU A 281 -6.90 24.20 -4.23
N GLY A 282 -7.61 23.58 -3.29
CA GLY A 282 -9.05 23.34 -3.34
C GLY A 282 -9.42 21.95 -3.65
#